data_13be6d944334d0849f69053e2fea524b
#
_entry.id   13be6d944334d0849f69053e2fea524b
#
_cell.length_a   1.000
_cell.length_b   1.000
_cell.length_c   1.000
_cell.angle_alpha   90.00
_cell.angle_beta   90.00
_cell.angle_gamma   90.00
#
_symmetry.space_group_name_H-M   'P 1'
#
loop_
_entity.id
_entity.type
_entity.pdbx_description
1 polymer ?
#
loop_
_entity_poly.entity_id
_entity_poly.type
_entity_poly.pdbx_seq_one_letter_code
_entity_poly.pdbx_strand_id
1 'polypeptide(L)'
;MTVITTGAQYDLVIRLDGKILYQYKEAMFARNTQMKSKLACIASLGEDVKGRVLTLSYHEPQRGKYVIGPVYIGTGRAVALYQLKKEIIPLGAAMVMIVLSMIALVISLYMKKRQMSGGRFRDMALFLVVCSIWLVTDSSLAQSFSSNPDALCLISFYMFMLLA
;
A
#
# COMPACT_ATOMS: atom_id res chain seq x y z
N MET A 1 20.72 3.99 -10.48
CA MET A 1 19.74 4.96 -9.90
C MET A 1 18.33 4.41 -10.00
N THR A 2 17.44 4.84 -9.12
CA THR A 2 16.05 4.38 -9.08
C THR A 2 15.14 5.58 -8.93
N VAL A 3 14.03 5.60 -9.67
CA VAL A 3 12.96 6.58 -9.51
C VAL A 3 11.79 5.92 -8.80
N ILE A 4 11.18 6.65 -7.88
CA ILE A 4 9.92 6.29 -7.25
C ILE A 4 8.94 7.45 -7.35
N THR A 5 7.73 7.14 -7.75
CA THR A 5 6.59 8.06 -7.65
C THR A 5 5.48 7.40 -6.82
N THR A 6 4.87 8.15 -5.93
CA THR A 6 3.81 7.65 -5.06
C THR A 6 2.46 8.00 -5.67
N GLY A 7 1.57 7.00 -5.71
CA GLY A 7 0.19 7.19 -6.04
C GLY A 7 -0.10 7.32 -7.53
N ALA A 8 0.14 6.25 -8.27
CA ALA A 8 -0.40 6.15 -9.61
C ALA A 8 -1.93 5.94 -9.53
N GLN A 9 -2.68 7.03 -9.47
CA GLN A 9 -4.13 7.02 -9.74
C GLN A 9 -4.41 7.05 -11.24
N TYR A 10 -3.36 6.96 -12.07
CA TYR A 10 -3.39 7.17 -13.51
C TYR A 10 -2.53 6.12 -14.20
N ASP A 11 -2.78 5.89 -15.47
CA ASP A 11 -1.84 5.16 -16.30
C ASP A 11 -0.51 5.92 -16.30
N LEU A 12 0.55 5.25 -15.89
CA LEU A 12 1.87 5.83 -15.78
C LEU A 12 2.85 5.11 -16.68
N VAL A 13 3.54 5.88 -17.52
CA VAL A 13 4.66 5.37 -18.32
C VAL A 13 5.92 6.14 -17.96
N ILE A 14 6.95 5.42 -17.50
CA ILE A 14 8.27 5.98 -17.20
C ILE A 14 9.21 5.61 -18.34
N ARG A 15 9.79 6.62 -18.98
CA ARG A 15 10.73 6.47 -20.10
C ARG A 15 12.05 7.14 -19.77
N LEU A 16 13.14 6.53 -20.23
CA LEU A 16 14.47 7.12 -20.23
C LEU A 16 14.95 7.19 -21.68
N ASP A 17 15.22 8.39 -22.18
CA ASP A 17 15.56 8.67 -23.59
C ASP A 17 14.60 7.99 -24.58
N GLY A 18 13.31 8.03 -24.27
CA GLY A 18 12.26 7.41 -25.10
C GLY A 18 12.06 5.91 -24.89
N LYS A 19 12.99 5.18 -24.23
CA LYS A 19 12.84 3.76 -23.91
C LYS A 19 11.94 3.58 -22.69
N ILE A 20 10.92 2.73 -22.79
CA ILE A 20 10.02 2.41 -21.69
C ILE A 20 10.76 1.57 -20.66
N LEU A 21 10.87 2.06 -19.41
CA LEU A 21 11.43 1.35 -18.29
C LEU A 21 10.35 0.73 -17.40
N TYR A 22 9.22 1.42 -17.27
CA TYR A 22 8.11 0.97 -16.45
C TYR A 22 6.79 1.46 -17.06
N GLN A 23 5.80 0.59 -17.07
CA GLN A 23 4.47 0.91 -17.53
C GLN A 23 3.44 0.33 -16.55
N TYR A 24 2.59 1.18 -16.01
CA TYR A 24 1.41 0.82 -15.26
C TYR A 24 0.18 1.20 -16.06
N LYS A 25 -0.74 0.27 -16.24
CA LYS A 25 -2.03 0.49 -16.87
C LYS A 25 -3.13 -0.04 -15.97
N GLU A 26 -4.12 0.77 -15.68
CA GLU A 26 -5.30 0.37 -14.90
C GLU A 26 -6.01 -0.86 -15.51
N ALA A 27 -6.05 -0.95 -16.84
CA ALA A 27 -6.66 -2.07 -17.56
C ALA A 27 -5.97 -3.42 -17.35
N MET A 28 -4.78 -3.46 -16.75
CA MET A 28 -4.08 -4.74 -16.47
C MET A 28 -4.70 -5.48 -15.27
N PHE A 29 -5.42 -4.80 -14.38
CA PHE A 29 -5.78 -5.35 -13.09
C PHE A 29 -7.28 -5.48 -12.81
N ALA A 30 -8.11 -4.54 -13.21
CA ALA A 30 -9.55 -4.66 -12.95
C ALA A 30 -10.39 -3.87 -13.95
N ARG A 31 -11.09 -4.58 -14.79
CA ARG A 31 -11.97 -4.01 -15.82
C ARG A 31 -13.13 -3.17 -15.29
N ASN A 32 -13.40 -3.12 -13.97
CA ASN A 32 -14.63 -2.53 -13.44
C ASN A 32 -14.53 -1.91 -12.04
N THR A 33 -13.35 -1.69 -11.47
CA THR A 33 -13.25 -1.02 -10.18
C THR A 33 -13.04 0.48 -10.36
N GLN A 34 -13.98 1.28 -9.86
CA GLN A 34 -13.83 2.74 -9.74
C GLN A 34 -12.73 3.13 -8.72
N MET A 35 -12.01 2.14 -8.18
CA MET A 35 -10.97 2.32 -7.19
C MET A 35 -9.61 2.23 -7.85
N LYS A 36 -8.90 3.34 -7.77
CA LYS A 36 -7.54 3.46 -8.26
C LYS A 36 -6.56 3.14 -7.14
N SER A 37 -5.68 2.16 -7.36
CA SER A 37 -4.66 1.81 -6.38
C SER A 37 -3.67 2.95 -6.18
N LYS A 38 -3.26 3.20 -4.93
CA LYS A 38 -2.21 4.17 -4.57
C LYS A 38 -0.82 3.54 -4.74
N LEU A 39 -0.61 2.80 -5.81
CA LEU A 39 0.61 2.03 -6.00
C LEU A 39 1.86 2.93 -6.05
N ALA A 40 2.90 2.54 -5.31
CA ALA A 40 4.21 3.11 -5.47
C ALA A 40 4.88 2.52 -6.72
N CYS A 41 5.04 3.34 -7.76
CA CYS A 41 5.69 2.93 -9.00
C CYS A 41 7.20 3.13 -8.87
N ILE A 42 7.96 2.04 -8.98
CA ILE A 42 9.42 2.04 -8.83
C ILE A 42 10.02 1.59 -10.17
N ALA A 43 10.92 2.40 -10.73
CA ALA A 43 11.66 2.05 -11.93
C ALA A 43 13.16 2.16 -11.69
N SER A 44 13.92 1.14 -12.11
CA SER A 44 15.38 1.19 -12.12
C SER A 44 15.86 1.91 -13.37
N LEU A 45 16.68 2.95 -13.18
CA LEU A 45 17.21 3.78 -14.25
C LEU A 45 18.58 3.28 -14.76
N GLY A 46 19.20 2.31 -14.06
CA GLY A 46 20.57 1.89 -14.33
C GLY A 46 21.63 2.79 -13.67
N GLU A 47 22.89 2.61 -14.05
CA GLU A 47 24.03 3.32 -13.44
C GLU A 47 24.36 4.61 -14.18
N ASP A 48 24.26 4.60 -15.52
CA ASP A 48 24.62 5.74 -16.38
C ASP A 48 23.38 6.56 -16.77
N VAL A 49 22.98 7.46 -15.87
CA VAL A 49 21.78 8.32 -16.04
C VAL A 49 22.15 9.79 -16.27
N LYS A 50 23.43 10.13 -16.11
CA LYS A 50 23.88 11.52 -16.17
C LYS A 50 23.66 12.08 -17.59
N GLY A 51 22.93 13.19 -17.69
CA GLY A 51 22.61 13.84 -18.96
C GLY A 51 21.45 13.20 -19.74
N ARG A 52 20.81 12.15 -19.24
CA ARG A 52 19.67 11.52 -19.91
C ARG A 52 18.34 12.18 -19.51
N VAL A 53 17.37 12.11 -20.41
CA VAL A 53 16.03 12.69 -20.21
C VAL A 53 15.08 11.64 -19.65
N LEU A 54 14.61 11.88 -18.41
CA LEU A 54 13.56 11.07 -17.78
C LEU A 54 12.19 11.69 -18.07
N THR A 55 11.31 10.94 -18.71
CA THR A 55 9.95 11.35 -19.04
C THR A 55 8.95 10.51 -18.28
N LEU A 56 8.09 11.17 -17.47
CA LEU A 56 6.96 10.54 -16.81
C LEU A 56 5.69 11.02 -17.54
N SER A 57 4.97 10.07 -18.14
CA SER A 57 3.71 10.34 -18.82
C SER A 57 2.57 9.79 -18.01
N TYR A 58 1.68 10.67 -17.55
CA TYR A 58 0.45 10.32 -16.86
C TYR A 58 -0.72 10.44 -17.83
N HIS A 59 -1.52 9.41 -17.93
CA HIS A 59 -2.73 9.41 -18.75
C HIS A 59 -3.94 9.08 -17.89
N GLU A 60 -4.93 9.94 -17.91
CA GLU A 60 -6.19 9.71 -17.22
C GLU A 60 -7.30 9.39 -18.22
N PRO A 61 -8.02 8.26 -18.04
CA PRO A 61 -9.13 7.91 -18.89
C PRO A 61 -10.39 8.75 -18.66
N GLN A 62 -10.49 9.48 -17.54
CA GLN A 62 -11.66 10.29 -17.19
C GLN A 62 -11.27 11.74 -16.85
N ARG A 63 -12.12 12.69 -17.23
CA ARG A 63 -11.96 14.12 -16.88
C ARG A 63 -12.09 14.33 -15.36
N GLY A 64 -11.05 14.77 -14.69
CA GLY A 64 -11.03 15.02 -13.26
C GLY A 64 -9.96 16.01 -12.82
N LYS A 65 -9.85 16.27 -11.52
CA LYS A 65 -8.77 17.05 -10.93
C LYS A 65 -7.52 16.19 -10.85
N TYR A 66 -6.42 16.67 -11.44
CA TYR A 66 -5.15 15.97 -11.47
C TYR A 66 -4.34 16.28 -10.21
N VAL A 67 -3.92 15.24 -9.51
CA VAL A 67 -2.93 15.34 -8.43
C VAL A 67 -1.78 14.42 -8.78
N ILE A 68 -0.68 15.02 -9.22
CA ILE A 68 0.55 14.28 -9.47
C ILE A 68 1.29 14.14 -8.13
N GLY A 69 1.56 12.90 -7.75
CA GLY A 69 2.35 12.60 -6.55
C GLY A 69 3.81 13.06 -6.71
N PRO A 70 4.52 13.25 -5.59
CA PRO A 70 5.93 13.62 -5.61
C PRO A 70 6.77 12.53 -6.28
N VAL A 71 7.77 12.95 -7.04
CA VAL A 71 8.74 12.08 -7.70
C VAL A 71 10.07 12.17 -6.95
N TYR A 72 10.60 11.04 -6.51
CA TYR A 72 11.90 10.98 -5.86
C TYR A 72 12.88 10.16 -6.71
N ILE A 73 14.10 10.64 -6.83
CA ILE A 73 15.18 9.98 -7.55
C ILE A 73 16.33 9.77 -6.58
N GLY A 74 16.86 8.56 -6.55
CA GLY A 74 17.96 8.22 -5.64
C GLY A 74 18.62 6.88 -5.98
N THR A 75 19.51 6.44 -5.12
CA THR A 75 20.00 5.07 -5.18
C THR A 75 18.90 4.10 -4.74
N GLY A 76 18.89 2.87 -5.25
CA GLY A 76 17.89 1.87 -4.85
C GLY A 76 17.79 1.69 -3.33
N ARG A 77 18.97 1.73 -2.65
CA ARG A 77 19.03 1.69 -1.18
C ARG A 77 18.36 2.90 -0.52
N ALA A 78 18.59 4.11 -1.03
CA ALA A 78 18.00 5.33 -0.49
C ALA A 78 16.47 5.32 -0.67
N VAL A 79 15.98 4.86 -1.82
CA VAL A 79 14.55 4.72 -2.11
C VAL A 79 13.90 3.69 -1.17
N ALA A 80 14.53 2.53 -0.98
CA ALA A 80 14.03 1.49 -0.07
C ALA A 80 14.00 1.98 1.40
N LEU A 81 15.05 2.67 1.85
CA LEU A 81 15.09 3.26 3.19
C LEU A 81 14.03 4.36 3.38
N TYR A 82 13.80 5.17 2.36
CA TYR A 82 12.75 6.19 2.38
C TYR A 82 11.36 5.56 2.55
N GLN A 83 11.06 4.52 1.77
CA GLN A 83 9.81 3.79 1.89
C GLN A 83 9.66 3.15 3.28
N LEU A 84 10.70 2.45 3.74
CA LEU A 84 10.70 1.82 5.06
C LEU A 84 10.45 2.85 6.16
N LYS A 85 11.16 3.99 6.12
CA LYS A 85 11.01 5.06 7.11
C LYS A 85 9.60 5.65 7.13
N LYS A 86 8.98 5.78 5.96
CA LYS A 86 7.60 6.27 5.84
C LYS A 86 6.58 5.29 6.43
N GLU A 87 6.80 3.99 6.25
CA GLU A 87 5.85 2.93 6.60
C GLU A 87 6.12 2.29 7.98
N ILE A 88 7.24 2.63 8.64
CA ILE A 88 7.64 1.99 9.90
C ILE A 88 6.62 2.22 11.02
N ILE A 89 6.02 3.41 11.08
CA ILE A 89 5.02 3.76 12.11
C ILE A 89 3.73 2.98 11.89
N PRO A 90 3.07 3.02 10.72
CA PRO A 90 1.83 2.26 10.51
C PRO A 90 2.04 0.74 10.61
N LEU A 91 3.15 0.20 10.13
CA LEU A 91 3.44 -1.21 10.26
C LEU A 91 3.75 -1.61 11.72
N GLY A 92 4.47 -0.77 12.45
CA GLY A 92 4.69 -0.95 13.89
C GLY A 92 3.37 -0.94 14.66
N ALA A 93 2.48 -0.01 14.37
CA ALA A 93 1.14 0.05 14.96
C ALA A 93 0.32 -1.21 14.65
N ALA A 94 0.36 -1.71 13.41
CA ALA A 94 -0.30 -2.95 13.03
C ALA A 94 0.21 -4.15 13.84
N MET A 95 1.52 -4.27 14.04
CA MET A 95 2.12 -5.32 14.87
C MET A 95 1.65 -5.24 16.33
N VAL A 96 1.62 -4.05 16.92
CA VAL A 96 1.10 -3.85 18.28
C VAL A 96 -0.38 -4.24 18.37
N MET A 97 -1.19 -3.86 17.39
CA MET A 97 -2.62 -4.23 17.36
C MET A 97 -2.83 -5.74 17.27
N ILE A 98 -2.00 -6.45 16.49
CA ILE A 98 -2.04 -7.93 16.42
C ILE A 98 -1.76 -8.53 17.78
N VAL A 99 -0.72 -8.07 18.49
CA VAL A 99 -0.39 -8.57 19.84
C VAL A 99 -1.51 -8.31 20.82
N LEU A 100 -2.08 -7.09 20.84
CA LEU A 100 -3.20 -6.74 21.70
C LEU A 100 -4.45 -7.56 21.37
N SER A 101 -4.71 -7.83 20.09
CA SER A 101 -5.79 -8.70 19.66
C SER A 101 -5.62 -10.13 20.21
N MET A 102 -4.42 -10.69 20.13
CA MET A 102 -4.13 -12.03 20.67
C MET A 102 -4.38 -12.07 22.18
N ILE A 103 -3.93 -11.05 22.92
CA ILE A 103 -4.16 -10.94 24.38
C ILE A 103 -5.67 -10.88 24.68
N ALA A 104 -6.42 -10.04 23.95
CA ALA A 104 -7.86 -9.90 24.13
C ALA A 104 -8.61 -11.21 23.83
N LEU A 105 -8.19 -11.97 22.81
CA LEU A 105 -8.74 -13.30 22.51
C LEU A 105 -8.50 -14.29 23.65
N VAL A 106 -7.26 -14.34 24.19
CA VAL A 106 -6.93 -15.22 25.33
C VAL A 106 -7.78 -14.88 26.54
N ILE A 107 -7.93 -13.58 26.86
CA ILE A 107 -8.80 -13.12 27.96
C ILE A 107 -10.25 -13.54 27.71
N SER A 108 -10.76 -13.34 26.48
CA SER A 108 -12.12 -13.72 26.11
C SER A 108 -12.36 -15.22 26.30
N LEU A 109 -11.42 -16.06 25.88
CA LEU A 109 -11.50 -17.53 26.03
C LEU A 109 -11.46 -17.94 27.52
N TYR A 110 -10.59 -17.31 28.32
CA TYR A 110 -10.50 -17.55 29.75
C TYR A 110 -11.81 -17.20 30.48
N MET A 111 -12.39 -16.02 30.18
CA MET A 111 -13.67 -15.59 30.74
C MET A 111 -14.81 -16.53 30.36
N LYS A 112 -14.85 -16.96 29.08
CA LYS A 112 -15.84 -17.95 28.62
C LYS A 112 -15.74 -19.28 29.42
N LYS A 113 -14.50 -19.75 29.68
CA LYS A 113 -14.29 -20.95 30.51
C LYS A 113 -14.80 -20.79 31.95
N ARG A 114 -14.79 -19.57 32.48
CA ARG A 114 -15.29 -19.20 33.80
C ARG A 114 -16.80 -18.86 33.83
N GLN A 115 -17.51 -19.09 32.72
CA GLN A 115 -18.93 -18.72 32.54
C GLN A 115 -19.21 -17.22 32.73
N MET A 116 -18.18 -16.38 32.54
CA MET A 116 -18.29 -14.92 32.55
C MET A 116 -18.50 -14.39 31.15
N SER A 117 -19.15 -13.23 31.03
CA SER A 117 -19.33 -12.58 29.70
C SER A 117 -18.02 -12.03 29.13
N GLY A 118 -17.42 -12.78 28.24
CA GLY A 118 -16.19 -12.39 27.50
C GLY A 118 -16.44 -11.72 26.15
N GLY A 119 -17.68 -11.45 25.78
CA GLY A 119 -18.06 -10.97 24.45
C GLY A 119 -17.37 -9.68 24.05
N ARG A 120 -17.30 -8.69 24.94
CA ARG A 120 -16.63 -7.41 24.67
C ARG A 120 -15.15 -7.56 24.30
N PHE A 121 -14.42 -8.47 24.94
CA PHE A 121 -13.02 -8.74 24.62
C PHE A 121 -12.86 -9.41 23.25
N ARG A 122 -13.79 -10.28 22.87
CA ARG A 122 -13.82 -10.89 21.54
C ARG A 122 -14.07 -9.83 20.47
N ASP A 123 -15.03 -8.96 20.68
CA ASP A 123 -15.39 -7.93 19.70
C ASP A 123 -14.24 -6.90 19.56
N MET A 124 -13.59 -6.53 20.68
CA MET A 124 -12.38 -5.72 20.66
C MET A 124 -11.23 -6.41 19.90
N ALA A 125 -11.03 -7.70 20.11
CA ALA A 125 -10.01 -8.45 19.40
C ALA A 125 -10.27 -8.47 17.88
N LEU A 126 -11.51 -8.72 17.46
CA LEU A 126 -11.89 -8.70 16.06
C LEU A 126 -11.67 -7.32 15.43
N PHE A 127 -12.05 -6.25 16.13
CA PHE A 127 -11.79 -4.88 15.68
C PHE A 127 -10.29 -4.62 15.47
N LEU A 128 -9.44 -5.00 16.43
CA LEU A 128 -7.99 -4.83 16.33
C LEU A 128 -7.38 -5.64 15.18
N VAL A 129 -7.88 -6.85 14.90
CA VAL A 129 -7.47 -7.64 13.73
C VAL A 129 -7.82 -6.92 12.43
N VAL A 130 -9.05 -6.44 12.30
CA VAL A 130 -9.49 -5.72 11.09
C VAL A 130 -8.66 -4.46 10.88
N CYS A 131 -8.40 -3.67 11.94
CA CYS A 131 -7.52 -2.51 11.89
C CYS A 131 -6.10 -2.86 11.44
N SER A 132 -5.52 -3.94 11.96
CA SER A 132 -4.16 -4.36 11.61
C SER A 132 -4.07 -4.85 10.16
N ILE A 133 -5.05 -5.62 9.69
CA ILE A 133 -5.12 -6.03 8.28
C ILE A 133 -5.23 -4.80 7.38
N TRP A 134 -6.09 -3.84 7.73
CA TRP A 134 -6.23 -2.59 6.97
C TRP A 134 -4.90 -1.84 6.88
N LEU A 135 -4.20 -1.60 8.00
CA LEU A 135 -2.91 -0.90 8.00
C LEU A 135 -1.84 -1.61 7.17
N VAL A 136 -1.79 -2.95 7.22
CA VAL A 136 -0.83 -3.72 6.42
C VAL A 136 -1.17 -3.67 4.94
N THR A 137 -2.43 -3.82 4.57
CA THR A 137 -2.86 -3.84 3.17
C THR A 137 -2.85 -2.45 2.52
N ASP A 138 -3.00 -1.37 3.31
CA ASP A 138 -2.88 0.02 2.83
C ASP A 138 -1.40 0.45 2.70
N SER A 139 -0.46 -0.33 3.24
CA SER A 139 0.97 -0.03 3.18
C SER A 139 1.52 -0.13 1.76
N SER A 140 2.22 0.91 1.33
CA SER A 140 2.88 0.92 0.01
C SER A 140 4.00 -0.13 -0.09
N LEU A 141 4.61 -0.52 1.02
CA LEU A 141 5.58 -1.62 1.07
C LEU A 141 4.91 -2.96 0.76
N ALA A 142 3.80 -3.29 1.45
CA ALA A 142 3.08 -4.53 1.20
C ALA A 142 2.61 -4.63 -0.26
N GLN A 143 2.10 -3.53 -0.82
CA GLN A 143 1.71 -3.45 -2.22
C GLN A 143 2.89 -3.64 -3.18
N SER A 144 4.09 -3.12 -2.86
CA SER A 144 5.29 -3.26 -3.69
C SER A 144 5.84 -4.69 -3.71
N PHE A 145 5.62 -5.48 -2.67
CA PHE A 145 6.05 -6.88 -2.58
C PHE A 145 4.98 -7.85 -3.09
N SER A 146 3.76 -7.39 -3.30
CA SER A 146 2.68 -8.24 -3.78
C SER A 146 2.76 -8.42 -5.30
N SER A 147 2.53 -9.65 -5.75
CA SER A 147 2.32 -9.94 -7.18
C SER A 147 0.99 -9.40 -7.70
N ASN A 148 0.05 -9.06 -6.79
CA ASN A 148 -1.25 -8.51 -7.16
C ASN A 148 -1.61 -7.35 -6.20
N PRO A 149 -1.07 -6.13 -6.44
CA PRO A 149 -1.28 -4.97 -5.58
C PRO A 149 -2.74 -4.49 -5.55
N ASP A 150 -3.50 -4.72 -6.61
CA ASP A 150 -4.91 -4.32 -6.66
C ASP A 150 -5.77 -5.16 -5.72
N ALA A 151 -5.46 -6.44 -5.54
CA ALA A 151 -6.13 -7.27 -4.56
C ALA A 151 -5.93 -6.74 -3.15
N LEU A 152 -4.71 -6.28 -2.81
CA LEU A 152 -4.43 -5.66 -1.51
C LEU A 152 -5.18 -4.34 -1.34
N CYS A 153 -5.25 -3.53 -2.38
CA CYS A 153 -6.01 -2.27 -2.37
C CYS A 153 -7.51 -2.54 -2.14
N LEU A 154 -8.07 -3.56 -2.79
CA LEU A 154 -9.45 -3.97 -2.61
C LEU A 154 -9.71 -4.47 -1.18
N ILE A 155 -8.82 -5.30 -0.63
CA ILE A 155 -8.90 -5.76 0.75
C ILE A 155 -8.84 -4.58 1.72
N SER A 156 -7.90 -3.65 1.53
CA SER A 156 -7.78 -2.43 2.33
C SER A 156 -9.10 -1.65 2.36
N PHE A 157 -9.73 -1.47 1.19
CA PHE A 157 -11.03 -0.79 1.12
C PHE A 157 -12.13 -1.50 1.89
N TYR A 158 -12.28 -2.81 1.72
CA TYR A 158 -13.31 -3.57 2.45
C TYR A 158 -13.05 -3.58 3.95
N MET A 159 -11.79 -3.68 4.38
CA MET A 159 -11.44 -3.58 5.80
C MET A 159 -11.78 -2.21 6.37
N PHE A 160 -11.51 -1.13 5.62
CA PHE A 160 -11.93 0.22 6.00
C PHE A 160 -13.46 0.35 6.13
N MET A 161 -14.21 -0.22 5.19
CA MET A 161 -15.69 -0.24 5.25
C MET A 161 -16.24 -1.03 6.44
N LEU A 162 -15.52 -2.06 6.90
CA LEU A 162 -15.89 -2.81 8.11
C LEU A 162 -15.61 -2.04 9.41
N LEU A 163 -14.74 -1.04 9.35
CA LEU A 163 -14.39 -0.18 10.50
C LEU A 163 -15.33 1.03 10.64
N ALA A 164 -15.97 1.46 9.53
CA ALA A 164 -16.88 2.60 9.49
C ALA A 164 -18.29 2.23 9.93
#